data_c27aa73f84b52e1c0bee0b7b2e25e208
#
_entry.id   c27aa73f84b52e1c0bee0b7b2e25e208
#
_cell.length_a   1.000
_cell.length_b   1.000
_cell.length_c   1.000
_cell.angle_alpha   90.00
_cell.angle_beta   90.00
_cell.angle_gamma   90.00
#
_symmetry.space_group_name_H-M   'P 1'
#
loop_
_entity.id
_entity.type
_entity.pdbx_description
1 polymer ?
#
loop_
_entity_poly.entity_id
_entity_poly.type
_entity_poly.pdbx_seq_one_letter_code
_entity_poly.pdbx_strand_id
1 'polypeptide(L)'
;MKRSALLAALLLLAACSRTDPAAQYASAQKAFAAEDYAAARAQVLGALDGDGGNRDMMLLLARTQLKLGDGDGAQATLTRLEEGGLASAELSRMKAEAAILRGQPQAALTLLGRDNTADAWRLRAAAQNANGNSPAALDALRRGLAVDPRNYALVHDHARFLIAAQDYPAAGKAVETLRQLGPGRLDTLMMAGSLAAKLGQLAAAKQNFSAAADAFPARVEPLTALASLADMEGQIDAALQIVARAAKIAPNHPEVIDLTVLLASEKGDWETVRKTLVGQEATLDPRSANGMSYAEALLRLGHPEQARAMFAQALLLSPQNPYSRLMLAEAQLAVGDARTALRTVQPLSDSVLAGERALDLAVRAAKAANDPSAGALLARLQSPAFKASQQLANAGQAAMVRQDWPAVLAAFGQIPGHENDAEALRRMALAALRSGQADVALSYADRALDLAPRNADNLHMAALVRLESGRDRDQMLRLMKAASQLDPANRVIRADLARAMNAGG
;
A
#
# COMPACT_ATOMS: atom_id res chain seq x y z
N MET A 1 43.09 59.11 -1.73
CA MET A 1 43.45 57.86 -2.47
C MET A 1 43.15 56.55 -1.72
N LYS A 2 42.32 56.54 -0.64
CA LYS A 2 41.98 55.28 0.08
C LYS A 2 40.51 54.80 -0.12
N ARG A 3 39.67 55.55 -0.86
CA ARG A 3 38.26 55.14 -1.14
C ARG A 3 38.05 54.45 -2.49
N SER A 4 38.99 54.62 -3.44
CA SER A 4 38.91 53.98 -4.77
C SER A 4 39.41 52.52 -4.80
N ALA A 5 40.22 52.09 -3.83
CA ALA A 5 40.71 50.72 -3.75
C ALA A 5 39.70 49.73 -3.13
N LEU A 6 38.74 50.22 -2.33
CA LEU A 6 37.68 49.35 -1.75
C LEU A 6 36.57 49.01 -2.74
N LEU A 7 36.30 49.88 -3.73
CA LEU A 7 35.27 49.60 -4.77
C LEU A 7 35.78 48.59 -5.83
N ALA A 8 37.08 48.53 -6.09
CA ALA A 8 37.68 47.54 -7.00
C ALA A 8 37.76 46.13 -6.41
N ALA A 9 37.87 46.00 -5.07
CA ALA A 9 37.89 44.74 -4.37
C ALA A 9 36.46 44.10 -4.25
N LEU A 10 35.43 44.91 -4.21
CA LEU A 10 34.01 44.42 -4.17
C LEU A 10 33.49 43.99 -5.55
N LEU A 11 34.07 44.43 -6.65
CA LEU A 11 33.76 43.98 -7.99
C LEU A 11 34.42 42.67 -8.41
N LEU A 12 35.45 42.21 -7.66
CA LEU A 12 36.10 40.92 -7.90
C LEU A 12 35.45 39.77 -7.13
N LEU A 13 34.57 40.02 -6.18
CA LEU A 13 33.81 39.01 -5.45
C LEU A 13 32.45 38.68 -6.10
N ALA A 14 32.05 39.39 -7.16
CA ALA A 14 30.86 39.11 -7.92
C ALA A 14 31.12 38.29 -9.20
N ALA A 15 32.33 37.80 -9.41
CA ALA A 15 32.55 36.66 -10.32
C ALA A 15 32.04 35.38 -9.62
N CYS A 16 30.70 35.27 -9.51
CA CYS A 16 30.06 33.97 -9.34
C CYS A 16 30.69 33.05 -10.39
N SER A 17 31.44 32.07 -9.94
CA SER A 17 31.97 31.02 -10.77
C SER A 17 30.79 30.39 -11.53
N ARG A 18 30.55 30.85 -12.77
CA ARG A 18 29.72 30.08 -13.69
C ARG A 18 30.43 28.75 -13.79
N THR A 19 29.89 27.77 -13.11
CA THR A 19 30.37 26.39 -13.23
C THR A 19 30.30 26.04 -14.72
N ASP A 20 31.41 25.54 -15.25
CA ASP A 20 31.51 25.15 -16.67
C ASP A 20 30.40 24.13 -16.98
N PRO A 21 29.49 24.41 -17.94
CA PRO A 21 28.41 23.49 -18.31
C PRO A 21 28.92 22.10 -18.69
N ALA A 22 30.10 21.99 -19.30
CA ALA A 22 30.70 20.71 -19.65
C ALA A 22 31.12 19.92 -18.40
N ALA A 23 31.70 20.59 -17.38
CA ALA A 23 32.07 19.96 -16.11
C ALA A 23 30.84 19.50 -15.32
N GLN A 24 29.77 20.30 -15.31
CA GLN A 24 28.50 19.91 -14.69
C GLN A 24 27.85 18.74 -15.40
N TYR A 25 27.87 18.72 -16.75
CA TYR A 25 27.36 17.60 -17.53
C TYR A 25 28.13 16.31 -17.27
N ALA A 26 29.46 16.36 -17.22
CA ALA A 26 30.29 15.19 -16.84
C ALA A 26 29.97 14.69 -15.41
N SER A 27 29.73 15.62 -14.48
CA SER A 27 29.28 15.29 -13.12
C SER A 27 27.89 14.64 -13.11
N ALA A 28 26.96 15.13 -13.92
CA ALA A 28 25.64 14.55 -14.09
C ALA A 28 25.69 13.12 -14.65
N GLN A 29 26.54 12.89 -15.67
CA GLN A 29 26.76 11.55 -16.23
C GLN A 29 27.32 10.58 -15.18
N LYS A 30 28.26 11.03 -14.35
CA LYS A 30 28.83 10.23 -13.26
C LYS A 30 27.79 9.90 -12.20
N ALA A 31 26.99 10.88 -11.78
CA ALA A 31 25.90 10.68 -10.83
C ALA A 31 24.84 9.71 -11.39
N PHE A 32 24.47 9.87 -12.66
CA PHE A 32 23.54 8.95 -13.34
C PHE A 32 24.07 7.52 -13.37
N ALA A 33 25.35 7.32 -13.70
CA ALA A 33 25.98 6.02 -13.70
C ALA A 33 26.07 5.39 -12.30
N ALA A 34 26.16 6.21 -11.26
CA ALA A 34 26.11 5.80 -9.85
C ALA A 34 24.67 5.61 -9.35
N GLU A 35 23.65 5.73 -10.20
CA GLU A 35 22.22 5.66 -9.87
C GLU A 35 21.75 6.75 -8.88
N ASP A 36 22.53 7.78 -8.65
CA ASP A 36 22.13 8.98 -7.90
C ASP A 36 21.39 9.95 -8.84
N TYR A 37 20.14 9.59 -9.14
CA TYR A 37 19.34 10.33 -10.09
C TYR A 37 18.92 11.72 -9.58
N ALA A 38 18.87 11.93 -8.28
CA ALA A 38 18.59 13.25 -7.71
C ALA A 38 19.77 14.21 -7.94
N ALA A 39 21.00 13.79 -7.65
CA ALA A 39 22.19 14.54 -7.97
C ALA A 39 22.37 14.73 -9.49
N ALA A 40 22.13 13.68 -10.28
CA ALA A 40 22.18 13.77 -11.74
C ALA A 40 21.24 14.84 -12.30
N ARG A 41 19.98 14.90 -11.79
CA ARG A 41 19.02 15.95 -12.18
C ARG A 41 19.51 17.35 -11.84
N ALA A 42 20.01 17.56 -10.62
CA ALA A 42 20.49 18.87 -10.19
C ALA A 42 21.66 19.34 -11.06
N GLN A 43 22.62 18.45 -11.33
CA GLN A 43 23.82 18.76 -12.14
C GLN A 43 23.46 19.02 -13.61
N VAL A 44 22.59 18.20 -14.24
CA VAL A 44 22.22 18.41 -15.64
C VAL A 44 21.36 19.67 -15.85
N LEU A 45 20.52 20.04 -14.89
CA LEU A 45 19.80 21.29 -14.93
C LEU A 45 20.76 22.48 -14.86
N GLY A 46 21.76 22.45 -13.96
CA GLY A 46 22.79 23.46 -13.89
C GLY A 46 23.61 23.58 -15.18
N ALA A 47 23.91 22.46 -15.84
CA ALA A 47 24.57 22.46 -17.16
C ALA A 47 23.70 23.13 -18.24
N LEU A 48 22.41 22.85 -18.25
CA LEU A 48 21.44 23.42 -19.19
C LEU A 48 21.19 24.93 -18.96
N ASP A 49 21.41 25.47 -17.75
CA ASP A 49 21.36 26.91 -17.52
C ASP A 49 22.44 27.67 -18.34
N GLY A 50 23.56 27.01 -18.63
CA GLY A 50 24.64 27.56 -19.48
C GLY A 50 24.49 27.25 -20.96
N ASP A 51 23.87 26.10 -21.32
CA ASP A 51 23.64 25.65 -22.71
C ASP A 51 22.27 24.97 -22.84
N GLY A 52 21.23 25.77 -22.78
CA GLY A 52 19.81 25.33 -22.76
C GLY A 52 19.33 24.60 -24.03
N GLY A 53 20.10 24.66 -25.12
CA GLY A 53 19.81 23.99 -26.39
C GLY A 53 20.51 22.64 -26.57
N ASN A 54 21.33 22.22 -25.64
CA ASN A 54 22.17 21.03 -25.78
C ASN A 54 21.34 19.74 -25.73
N ARG A 55 21.27 19.04 -26.86
CA ARG A 55 20.46 17.83 -27.03
C ARG A 55 20.89 16.68 -26.12
N ASP A 56 22.19 16.51 -25.93
CA ASP A 56 22.72 15.41 -25.11
C ASP A 56 22.40 15.62 -23.64
N MET A 57 22.50 16.87 -23.16
CA MET A 57 22.10 17.26 -21.80
C MET A 57 20.59 17.08 -21.59
N MET A 58 19.76 17.50 -22.57
CA MET A 58 18.31 17.27 -22.50
C MET A 58 17.93 15.79 -22.53
N LEU A 59 18.64 14.95 -23.31
CA LEU A 59 18.43 13.50 -23.30
C LEU A 59 18.79 12.89 -21.93
N LEU A 60 19.90 13.34 -21.33
CA LEU A 60 20.27 12.90 -19.99
C LEU A 60 19.24 13.33 -18.96
N LEU A 61 18.73 14.57 -19.06
CA LEU A 61 17.67 15.07 -18.18
C LEU A 61 16.41 14.21 -18.31
N ALA A 62 15.93 13.94 -19.52
CA ALA A 62 14.76 13.10 -19.76
C ALA A 62 14.93 11.69 -19.19
N ARG A 63 16.09 11.04 -19.44
CA ARG A 63 16.42 9.73 -18.84
C ARG A 63 16.40 9.78 -17.30
N THR A 64 16.97 10.83 -16.72
CA THR A 64 17.01 11.03 -15.28
C THR A 64 15.62 11.22 -14.70
N GLN A 65 14.77 12.03 -15.35
CA GLN A 65 13.37 12.25 -14.96
C GLN A 65 12.56 10.95 -15.01
N LEU A 66 12.73 10.13 -16.06
CA LEU A 66 12.11 8.80 -16.14
C LEU A 66 12.52 7.89 -14.98
N LYS A 67 13.81 7.90 -14.62
CA LYS A 67 14.33 7.11 -13.49
C LYS A 67 13.81 7.59 -12.13
N LEU A 68 13.51 8.89 -12.01
CA LEU A 68 12.90 9.49 -10.82
C LEU A 68 11.37 9.32 -10.78
N GLY A 69 10.75 8.73 -11.81
CA GLY A 69 9.29 8.63 -11.91
C GLY A 69 8.60 9.95 -12.28
N ASP A 70 9.35 10.98 -12.66
CA ASP A 70 8.84 12.28 -13.07
C ASP A 70 8.35 12.24 -14.54
N GLY A 71 7.19 11.63 -14.74
CA GLY A 71 6.60 11.47 -16.07
C GLY A 71 6.24 12.78 -16.75
N ASP A 72 5.79 13.79 -16.01
CA ASP A 72 5.43 15.09 -16.55
C ASP A 72 6.68 15.89 -16.97
N GLY A 73 7.71 15.92 -16.12
CA GLY A 73 8.98 16.52 -16.44
C GLY A 73 9.64 15.86 -17.66
N ALA A 74 9.66 14.52 -17.69
CA ALA A 74 10.18 13.77 -18.84
C ALA A 74 9.42 14.09 -20.13
N GLN A 75 8.09 14.12 -20.09
CA GLN A 75 7.27 14.46 -21.26
C GLN A 75 7.60 15.86 -21.77
N ALA A 76 7.72 16.87 -20.89
CA ALA A 76 8.06 18.23 -21.29
C ALA A 76 9.44 18.31 -21.96
N THR A 77 10.45 17.64 -21.39
CA THR A 77 11.81 17.60 -21.93
C THR A 77 11.85 16.90 -23.30
N LEU A 78 11.14 15.75 -23.44
CA LEU A 78 11.07 14.97 -24.68
C LEU A 78 10.30 15.73 -25.78
N THR A 79 9.28 16.51 -25.44
CA THR A 79 8.57 17.37 -26.40
C THR A 79 9.49 18.46 -26.95
N ARG A 80 10.29 19.11 -26.09
CA ARG A 80 11.29 20.10 -26.54
C ARG A 80 12.35 19.50 -27.47
N LEU A 81 12.79 18.25 -27.19
CA LEU A 81 13.71 17.53 -28.07
C LEU A 81 13.09 17.27 -29.46
N GLU A 82 11.83 16.86 -29.49
CA GLU A 82 11.09 16.60 -30.73
C GLU A 82 10.89 17.91 -31.55
N GLU A 83 10.47 19.00 -30.91
CA GLU A 83 10.35 20.34 -31.52
C GLU A 83 11.71 20.82 -32.03
N GLY A 84 12.81 20.45 -31.36
CA GLY A 84 14.18 20.67 -31.83
C GLY A 84 14.63 19.77 -32.99
N GLY A 85 13.71 18.98 -33.56
CA GLY A 85 13.93 18.14 -34.73
C GLY A 85 14.53 16.76 -34.40
N LEU A 86 14.53 16.31 -33.15
CA LEU A 86 14.93 14.94 -32.81
C LEU A 86 13.75 14.00 -33.05
N ALA A 87 13.86 13.10 -34.01
CA ALA A 87 12.90 12.03 -34.26
C ALA A 87 13.62 10.69 -34.28
N SER A 88 13.30 9.82 -33.32
CA SER A 88 13.90 8.48 -33.25
C SER A 88 12.97 7.49 -32.56
N ALA A 89 13.17 6.20 -32.81
CA ALA A 89 12.46 5.15 -32.10
C ALA A 89 12.76 5.17 -30.59
N GLU A 90 13.96 5.58 -30.19
CA GLU A 90 14.33 5.75 -28.78
C GLU A 90 13.50 6.86 -28.14
N LEU A 91 13.34 8.02 -28.80
CA LEU A 91 12.51 9.12 -28.30
C LEU A 91 11.05 8.65 -28.10
N SER A 92 10.51 7.90 -29.07
CA SER A 92 9.16 7.33 -28.97
C SER A 92 9.02 6.39 -27.78
N ARG A 93 10.03 5.53 -27.50
CA ARG A 93 10.04 4.67 -26.32
C ARG A 93 10.11 5.46 -25.01
N MET A 94 10.95 6.49 -24.93
CA MET A 94 11.02 7.37 -23.75
C MET A 94 9.71 8.12 -23.51
N LYS A 95 9.04 8.60 -24.56
CA LYS A 95 7.69 9.20 -24.47
C LYS A 95 6.64 8.19 -24.03
N ALA A 96 6.74 6.93 -24.46
CA ALA A 96 5.86 5.87 -24.01
C ALA A 96 6.08 5.56 -22.52
N GLU A 97 7.34 5.54 -22.05
CA GLU A 97 7.65 5.36 -20.63
C GLU A 97 7.11 6.53 -19.78
N ALA A 98 7.28 7.78 -20.25
CA ALA A 98 6.69 8.95 -19.61
C ALA A 98 5.15 8.87 -19.55
N ALA A 99 4.49 8.42 -20.62
CA ALA A 99 3.03 8.23 -20.66
C ALA A 99 2.56 7.17 -19.65
N ILE A 100 3.30 6.07 -19.46
CA ILE A 100 3.00 5.05 -18.43
C ILE A 100 3.08 5.68 -17.04
N LEU A 101 4.14 6.43 -16.74
CA LEU A 101 4.33 7.11 -15.46
C LEU A 101 3.21 8.13 -15.16
N ARG A 102 2.65 8.75 -16.20
CA ARG A 102 1.51 9.68 -16.13
C ARG A 102 0.15 9.00 -16.03
N GLY A 103 0.10 7.66 -15.94
CA GLY A 103 -1.15 6.90 -15.92
C GLY A 103 -1.90 6.90 -17.26
N GLN A 104 -1.18 7.04 -18.39
CA GLN A 104 -1.73 7.06 -19.75
C GLN A 104 -1.27 5.84 -20.56
N PRO A 105 -1.54 4.61 -20.12
CA PRO A 105 -1.01 3.40 -20.74
C PRO A 105 -1.46 3.21 -22.20
N GLN A 106 -2.65 3.67 -22.56
CA GLN A 106 -3.13 3.57 -23.94
C GLN A 106 -2.32 4.48 -24.90
N ALA A 107 -1.95 5.68 -24.46
CA ALA A 107 -1.07 6.58 -25.22
C ALA A 107 0.31 5.94 -25.41
N ALA A 108 0.84 5.27 -24.39
CA ALA A 108 2.10 4.53 -24.49
C ALA A 108 2.05 3.43 -25.56
N LEU A 109 0.98 2.63 -25.60
CA LEU A 109 0.79 1.60 -26.62
C LEU A 109 0.75 2.19 -28.04
N THR A 110 0.12 3.34 -28.20
CA THR A 110 0.08 4.07 -29.49
C THR A 110 1.47 4.55 -29.92
N LEU A 111 2.23 5.15 -28.98
CA LEU A 111 3.60 5.64 -29.24
C LEU A 111 4.56 4.52 -29.61
N LEU A 112 4.42 3.33 -29.05
CA LEU A 112 5.25 2.16 -29.35
C LEU A 112 4.94 1.57 -30.75
N GLY A 113 3.75 1.76 -31.27
CA GLY A 113 3.37 1.40 -32.64
C GLY A 113 3.84 0.00 -33.05
N ARG A 114 4.70 -0.07 -34.10
CA ARG A 114 5.27 -1.31 -34.63
C ARG A 114 6.71 -1.60 -34.17
N ASP A 115 7.22 -0.89 -33.17
CA ASP A 115 8.56 -1.14 -32.62
C ASP A 115 8.60 -2.53 -31.97
N ASN A 116 9.39 -3.45 -32.50
CA ASN A 116 9.51 -4.83 -32.05
C ASN A 116 10.79 -5.11 -31.25
N THR A 117 11.49 -4.07 -30.78
CA THR A 117 12.65 -4.24 -29.90
C THR A 117 12.26 -4.80 -28.54
N ALA A 118 13.21 -5.41 -27.85
CA ALA A 118 13.02 -5.94 -26.50
C ALA A 118 12.51 -4.86 -25.52
N ASP A 119 13.07 -3.65 -25.60
CA ASP A 119 12.64 -2.51 -24.78
C ASP A 119 11.21 -2.08 -25.09
N ALA A 120 10.80 -2.07 -26.36
CA ALA A 120 9.43 -1.76 -26.74
C ALA A 120 8.45 -2.82 -26.20
N TRP A 121 8.82 -4.10 -26.20
CA TRP A 121 8.03 -5.16 -25.60
C TRP A 121 7.93 -5.01 -24.08
N ARG A 122 9.02 -4.64 -23.41
CA ARG A 122 9.03 -4.34 -21.97
C ARG A 122 8.05 -3.23 -21.62
N LEU A 123 8.07 -2.13 -22.38
CA LEU A 123 7.16 -1.00 -22.18
C LEU A 123 5.70 -1.37 -22.50
N ARG A 124 5.44 -2.21 -23.54
CA ARG A 124 4.09 -2.76 -23.79
C ARG A 124 3.58 -3.56 -22.61
N ALA A 125 4.43 -4.39 -22.02
CA ALA A 125 4.07 -5.17 -20.85
C ALA A 125 3.69 -4.26 -19.67
N ALA A 126 4.49 -3.21 -19.42
CA ALA A 126 4.21 -2.23 -18.38
C ALA A 126 2.87 -1.50 -18.64
N ALA A 127 2.61 -1.08 -19.88
CA ALA A 127 1.37 -0.43 -20.27
C ALA A 127 0.14 -1.36 -20.13
N GLN A 128 0.25 -2.63 -20.56
CA GLN A 128 -0.82 -3.61 -20.42
C GLN A 128 -1.12 -3.93 -18.95
N ASN A 129 -0.08 -4.02 -18.13
CA ASN A 129 -0.26 -4.22 -16.69
C ASN A 129 -0.95 -3.02 -16.03
N ALA A 130 -0.61 -1.79 -16.43
CA ALA A 130 -1.27 -0.57 -15.97
C ALA A 130 -2.75 -0.49 -16.41
N ASN A 131 -3.10 -1.10 -17.55
CA ASN A 131 -4.48 -1.29 -18.00
C ASN A 131 -5.23 -2.44 -17.28
N GLY A 132 -4.58 -3.15 -16.36
CA GLY A 132 -5.15 -4.33 -15.68
C GLY A 132 -5.21 -5.59 -16.56
N ASN A 133 -4.57 -5.59 -17.75
CA ASN A 133 -4.56 -6.73 -18.66
C ASN A 133 -3.30 -7.59 -18.44
N SER A 134 -3.30 -8.34 -17.33
CA SER A 134 -2.18 -9.20 -16.95
C SER A 134 -1.82 -10.28 -18.00
N PRO A 135 -2.78 -10.93 -18.70
CA PRO A 135 -2.44 -11.88 -19.77
C PRO A 135 -1.67 -11.25 -20.91
N ALA A 136 -2.09 -10.06 -21.37
CA ALA A 136 -1.40 -9.34 -22.45
C ALA A 136 -0.02 -8.82 -21.98
N ALA A 137 0.13 -8.44 -20.71
CA ALA A 137 1.42 -8.07 -20.15
C ALA A 137 2.41 -9.24 -20.16
N LEU A 138 1.98 -10.43 -19.75
CA LEU A 138 2.83 -11.63 -19.80
C LEU A 138 3.20 -12.03 -21.23
N ASP A 139 2.27 -11.97 -22.19
CA ASP A 139 2.56 -12.22 -23.61
C ASP A 139 3.62 -11.25 -24.14
N ALA A 140 3.49 -9.97 -23.82
CA ALA A 140 4.49 -8.96 -24.22
C ALA A 140 5.88 -9.23 -23.63
N LEU A 141 5.97 -9.62 -22.34
CA LEU A 141 7.25 -10.02 -21.72
C LEU A 141 7.86 -11.23 -22.44
N ARG A 142 7.08 -12.25 -22.75
CA ARG A 142 7.55 -13.44 -23.49
C ARG A 142 8.04 -13.11 -24.89
N ARG A 143 7.33 -12.25 -25.62
CA ARG A 143 7.78 -11.78 -26.95
C ARG A 143 9.08 -11.00 -26.88
N GLY A 144 9.21 -10.12 -25.88
CA GLY A 144 10.47 -9.40 -25.66
C GLY A 144 11.64 -10.33 -25.38
N LEU A 145 11.44 -11.35 -24.53
CA LEU A 145 12.45 -12.37 -24.24
C LEU A 145 12.79 -13.26 -25.44
N ALA A 146 11.85 -13.43 -26.39
CA ALA A 146 12.13 -14.11 -27.64
C ALA A 146 13.03 -13.26 -28.57
N VAL A 147 12.96 -11.93 -28.48
CA VAL A 147 13.85 -11.01 -29.23
C VAL A 147 15.23 -10.92 -28.57
N ASP A 148 15.28 -10.73 -27.25
CA ASP A 148 16.54 -10.66 -26.51
C ASP A 148 16.40 -11.38 -25.15
N PRO A 149 16.76 -12.68 -25.08
CA PRO A 149 16.65 -13.48 -23.86
C PRO A 149 17.65 -13.06 -22.77
N ARG A 150 18.64 -12.23 -23.11
CA ARG A 150 19.65 -11.72 -22.17
C ARG A 150 19.45 -10.26 -21.78
N ASN A 151 18.36 -9.63 -22.19
CA ASN A 151 18.01 -8.28 -21.75
C ASN A 151 17.70 -8.29 -20.25
N TYR A 152 18.61 -7.74 -19.45
CA TYR A 152 18.52 -7.76 -17.99
C TYR A 152 17.21 -7.14 -17.48
N ALA A 153 16.85 -5.96 -18.01
CA ALA A 153 15.64 -5.23 -17.54
C ALA A 153 14.36 -6.04 -17.83
N LEU A 154 14.31 -6.69 -18.99
CA LEU A 154 13.17 -7.50 -19.40
C LEU A 154 13.07 -8.80 -18.56
N VAL A 155 14.20 -9.48 -18.29
CA VAL A 155 14.25 -10.66 -17.41
C VAL A 155 13.83 -10.27 -16.00
N HIS A 156 14.28 -9.11 -15.51
CA HIS A 156 13.90 -8.57 -14.20
C HIS A 156 12.39 -8.32 -14.11
N ASP A 157 11.80 -7.61 -15.08
CA ASP A 157 10.37 -7.33 -15.11
C ASP A 157 9.53 -8.62 -15.22
N HIS A 158 10.02 -9.61 -15.99
CA HIS A 158 9.39 -10.92 -16.10
C HIS A 158 9.43 -11.69 -14.77
N ALA A 159 10.58 -11.72 -14.07
CA ALA A 159 10.71 -12.35 -12.77
C ALA A 159 9.74 -11.71 -11.74
N ARG A 160 9.69 -10.38 -11.71
CA ARG A 160 8.78 -9.64 -10.84
C ARG A 160 7.31 -9.96 -11.13
N PHE A 161 6.93 -10.02 -12.40
CA PHE A 161 5.58 -10.39 -12.82
C PHE A 161 5.21 -11.81 -12.36
N LEU A 162 6.12 -12.79 -12.57
CA LEU A 162 5.90 -14.18 -12.19
C LEU A 162 5.78 -14.35 -10.66
N ILE A 163 6.59 -13.62 -9.88
CA ILE A 163 6.46 -13.61 -8.41
C ILE A 163 5.09 -13.06 -7.98
N ALA A 164 4.64 -11.96 -8.61
CA ALA A 164 3.34 -11.38 -8.33
C ALA A 164 2.17 -12.30 -8.73
N ALA A 165 2.34 -13.06 -9.82
CA ALA A 165 1.39 -14.08 -10.27
C ALA A 165 1.50 -15.41 -9.49
N GLN A 166 2.41 -15.50 -8.51
CA GLN A 166 2.70 -16.70 -7.71
C GLN A 166 3.18 -17.91 -8.54
N ASP A 167 3.66 -17.68 -9.78
CA ASP A 167 4.33 -18.72 -10.57
C ASP A 167 5.79 -18.82 -10.14
N TYR A 168 6.02 -19.34 -8.94
CA TYR A 168 7.33 -19.45 -8.33
C TYR A 168 8.31 -20.36 -9.10
N PRO A 169 7.87 -21.47 -9.73
CA PRO A 169 8.75 -22.30 -10.55
C PRO A 169 9.33 -21.53 -11.77
N ALA A 170 8.49 -20.77 -12.46
CA ALA A 170 8.95 -19.93 -13.58
C ALA A 170 9.77 -18.72 -13.09
N ALA A 171 9.38 -18.12 -11.98
CA ALA A 171 10.14 -17.03 -11.34
C ALA A 171 11.55 -17.48 -10.96
N GLY A 172 11.73 -18.71 -10.45
CA GLY A 172 13.04 -19.27 -10.12
C GLY A 172 13.98 -19.33 -11.32
N LYS A 173 13.47 -19.74 -12.48
CA LYS A 173 14.28 -19.77 -13.74
C LYS A 173 14.69 -18.36 -14.17
N ALA A 174 13.77 -17.39 -14.06
CA ALA A 174 14.07 -16.00 -14.41
C ALA A 174 15.09 -15.38 -13.43
N VAL A 175 14.99 -15.64 -12.12
CA VAL A 175 15.97 -15.20 -11.13
C VAL A 175 17.34 -15.82 -11.37
N GLU A 176 17.41 -17.10 -11.76
CA GLU A 176 18.68 -17.73 -12.11
C GLU A 176 19.32 -17.07 -13.35
N THR A 177 18.51 -16.70 -14.34
CA THR A 177 19.01 -15.91 -15.48
C THR A 177 19.55 -14.54 -15.05
N LEU A 178 18.87 -13.84 -14.10
CA LEU A 178 19.38 -12.59 -13.53
C LEU A 178 20.74 -12.78 -12.83
N ARG A 179 20.92 -13.88 -12.08
CA ARG A 179 22.21 -14.20 -11.46
C ARG A 179 23.34 -14.39 -12.47
N GLN A 180 23.03 -15.00 -13.62
CA GLN A 180 24.03 -15.16 -14.69
C GLN A 180 24.35 -13.84 -15.41
N LEU A 181 23.37 -12.93 -15.53
CA LEU A 181 23.53 -11.65 -16.21
C LEU A 181 24.17 -10.57 -15.33
N GLY A 182 23.94 -10.61 -14.02
CA GLY A 182 24.43 -9.60 -13.09
C GLY A 182 24.32 -10.07 -11.62
N PRO A 183 25.20 -10.97 -11.16
CA PRO A 183 25.09 -11.62 -9.85
C PRO A 183 25.20 -10.64 -8.66
N GLY A 184 25.99 -9.58 -8.83
CA GLY A 184 26.22 -8.57 -7.79
C GLY A 184 25.31 -7.33 -7.90
N ARG A 185 24.34 -7.30 -8.81
CA ARG A 185 23.45 -6.15 -8.92
C ARG A 185 22.43 -6.15 -7.79
N LEU A 186 22.09 -4.95 -7.30
CA LEU A 186 21.09 -4.77 -6.27
C LEU A 186 19.77 -5.47 -6.62
N ASP A 187 19.24 -5.20 -7.81
CA ASP A 187 17.98 -5.79 -8.27
C ASP A 187 18.00 -7.32 -8.28
N THR A 188 19.15 -7.93 -8.67
CA THR A 188 19.29 -9.41 -8.66
C THR A 188 19.24 -9.95 -7.24
N LEU A 189 19.98 -9.35 -6.32
CA LEU A 189 20.02 -9.79 -4.91
C LEU A 189 18.66 -9.60 -4.25
N MET A 190 18.03 -8.44 -4.46
CA MET A 190 16.69 -8.15 -3.93
C MET A 190 15.63 -9.11 -4.49
N MET A 191 15.66 -9.39 -5.80
CA MET A 191 14.72 -10.31 -6.43
C MET A 191 14.90 -11.75 -5.93
N ALA A 192 16.15 -12.20 -5.78
CA ALA A 192 16.46 -13.52 -5.23
C ALA A 192 16.02 -13.65 -3.76
N GLY A 193 16.26 -12.61 -2.96
CA GLY A 193 15.79 -12.53 -1.58
C GLY A 193 14.26 -12.55 -1.46
N SER A 194 13.59 -11.77 -2.30
CA SER A 194 12.12 -11.69 -2.33
C SER A 194 11.49 -13.02 -2.73
N LEU A 195 12.01 -13.68 -3.76
CA LEU A 195 11.54 -15.02 -4.15
C LEU A 195 11.74 -16.04 -3.03
N ALA A 196 12.93 -16.05 -2.41
CA ALA A 196 13.23 -16.96 -1.30
C ALA A 196 12.28 -16.73 -0.12
N ALA A 197 11.97 -15.47 0.23
CA ALA A 197 11.00 -15.13 1.27
C ALA A 197 9.59 -15.66 0.93
N LYS A 198 9.12 -15.49 -0.31
CA LYS A 198 7.83 -16.02 -0.78
C LYS A 198 7.75 -17.54 -0.74
N LEU A 199 8.88 -18.22 -0.90
CA LEU A 199 9.00 -19.70 -0.78
C LEU A 199 9.18 -20.18 0.67
N GLY A 200 9.18 -19.28 1.66
CA GLY A 200 9.44 -19.63 3.06
C GLY A 200 10.91 -19.99 3.35
N GLN A 201 11.82 -19.75 2.41
CA GLN A 201 13.25 -20.02 2.54
C GLN A 201 13.96 -18.84 3.24
N LEU A 202 13.60 -18.61 4.51
CA LEU A 202 13.99 -17.39 5.25
C LEU A 202 15.52 -17.20 5.34
N ALA A 203 16.27 -18.29 5.52
CA ALA A 203 17.74 -18.24 5.56
C ALA A 203 18.35 -17.74 4.23
N ALA A 204 17.84 -18.25 3.08
CA ALA A 204 18.28 -17.80 1.76
C ALA A 204 17.85 -16.34 1.47
N ALA A 205 16.66 -15.94 1.92
CA ALA A 205 16.20 -14.56 1.83
C ALA A 205 17.15 -13.63 2.59
N LYS A 206 17.45 -13.95 3.85
CA LYS A 206 18.37 -13.20 4.70
C LYS A 206 19.75 -13.08 4.08
N GLN A 207 20.30 -14.17 3.53
CA GLN A 207 21.60 -14.16 2.87
C GLN A 207 21.63 -13.18 1.69
N ASN A 208 20.62 -13.20 0.80
CA ASN A 208 20.57 -12.32 -0.36
C ASN A 208 20.38 -10.86 0.04
N PHE A 209 19.48 -10.55 0.99
CA PHE A 209 19.27 -9.17 1.46
C PHE A 209 20.50 -8.64 2.24
N SER A 210 21.19 -9.48 3.02
CA SER A 210 22.44 -9.08 3.67
C SER A 210 23.53 -8.77 2.65
N ALA A 211 23.72 -9.61 1.63
CA ALA A 211 24.66 -9.35 0.55
C ALA A 211 24.33 -8.03 -0.19
N ALA A 212 23.03 -7.72 -0.37
CA ALA A 212 22.60 -6.45 -0.95
C ALA A 212 22.92 -5.26 -0.03
N ALA A 213 22.68 -5.38 1.27
CA ALA A 213 22.98 -4.33 2.24
C ALA A 213 24.48 -4.04 2.35
N ASP A 214 25.32 -5.07 2.30
CA ASP A 214 26.77 -4.96 2.34
C ASP A 214 27.35 -4.34 1.06
N ALA A 215 26.82 -4.73 -0.10
CA ALA A 215 27.28 -4.21 -1.41
C ALA A 215 26.77 -2.78 -1.68
N PHE A 216 25.61 -2.41 -1.12
CA PHE A 216 24.94 -1.12 -1.36
C PHE A 216 24.56 -0.41 -0.05
N PRO A 217 25.53 -0.01 0.79
CA PRO A 217 25.29 0.49 2.14
C PRO A 217 24.51 1.82 2.20
N ALA A 218 24.41 2.55 1.09
CA ALA A 218 23.63 3.77 0.98
C ALA A 218 22.16 3.54 0.60
N ARG A 219 21.78 2.29 0.32
CA ARG A 219 20.41 1.93 -0.07
C ARG A 219 19.63 1.42 1.14
N VAL A 220 18.39 1.84 1.27
CA VAL A 220 17.53 1.45 2.40
C VAL A 220 16.75 0.16 2.14
N GLU A 221 16.48 -0.15 0.88
CA GLU A 221 15.63 -1.28 0.48
C GLU A 221 16.13 -2.64 1.02
N PRO A 222 17.44 -2.95 1.02
CA PRO A 222 17.93 -4.17 1.65
C PRO A 222 17.70 -4.22 3.16
N LEU A 223 17.83 -3.07 3.84
CA LEU A 223 17.59 -2.99 5.28
C LEU A 223 16.11 -3.10 5.62
N THR A 224 15.20 -2.47 4.85
CA THR A 224 13.76 -2.62 5.07
C THR A 224 13.31 -4.06 4.81
N ALA A 225 13.86 -4.73 3.79
CA ALA A 225 13.60 -6.15 3.54
C ALA A 225 14.11 -7.05 4.68
N LEU A 226 15.30 -6.78 5.23
CA LEU A 226 15.84 -7.51 6.40
C LEU A 226 15.01 -7.27 7.65
N ALA A 227 14.54 -6.04 7.87
CA ALA A 227 13.68 -5.71 9.01
C ALA A 227 12.33 -6.45 8.91
N SER A 228 11.70 -6.43 7.73
CA SER A 228 10.47 -7.18 7.48
C SER A 228 10.65 -8.70 7.66
N LEU A 229 11.81 -9.24 7.28
CA LEU A 229 12.12 -10.64 7.48
C LEU A 229 12.28 -10.99 8.97
N ALA A 230 12.97 -10.15 9.74
CA ALA A 230 13.11 -10.31 11.18
C ALA A 230 11.76 -10.21 11.90
N ASP A 231 10.87 -9.33 11.45
CA ASP A 231 9.50 -9.22 11.92
C ASP A 231 8.70 -10.50 11.66
N MET A 232 8.75 -11.05 10.45
CA MET A 232 8.13 -12.34 10.11
C MET A 232 8.64 -13.51 11.00
N GLU A 233 9.87 -13.44 11.48
CA GLU A 233 10.46 -14.38 12.43
C GLU A 233 10.08 -14.08 13.90
N GLY A 234 9.29 -13.04 14.16
CA GLY A 234 8.92 -12.59 15.51
C GLY A 234 10.06 -11.89 16.26
N GLN A 235 11.13 -11.50 15.58
CA GLN A 235 12.31 -10.88 16.16
C GLN A 235 12.18 -9.35 16.15
N ILE A 236 11.13 -8.82 16.81
CA ILE A 236 10.76 -7.39 16.76
C ILE A 236 11.93 -6.47 17.16
N ASP A 237 12.70 -6.83 18.21
CA ASP A 237 13.84 -6.02 18.64
C ASP A 237 14.95 -5.96 17.59
N ALA A 238 15.23 -7.07 16.90
CA ALA A 238 16.19 -7.09 15.80
C ALA A 238 15.68 -6.27 14.60
N ALA A 239 14.39 -6.39 14.26
CA ALA A 239 13.76 -5.61 13.21
C ALA A 239 13.87 -4.10 13.49
N LEU A 240 13.59 -3.66 14.72
CA LEU A 240 13.75 -2.26 15.15
C LEU A 240 15.20 -1.76 15.03
N GLN A 241 16.19 -2.58 15.38
CA GLN A 241 17.60 -2.20 15.21
C GLN A 241 17.98 -2.04 13.73
N ILE A 242 17.45 -2.91 12.85
CA ILE A 242 17.72 -2.85 11.42
C ILE A 242 17.05 -1.62 10.80
N VAL A 243 15.77 -1.36 11.11
CA VAL A 243 15.06 -0.19 10.56
C VAL A 243 15.66 1.13 11.09
N ALA A 244 16.20 1.16 12.32
CA ALA A 244 16.92 2.31 12.84
C ALA A 244 18.22 2.60 12.05
N ARG A 245 18.86 1.58 11.48
CA ARG A 245 19.99 1.77 10.54
C ARG A 245 19.49 2.37 9.23
N ALA A 246 18.38 1.90 8.68
CA ALA A 246 17.76 2.47 7.49
C ALA A 246 17.35 3.94 7.70
N ALA A 247 16.81 4.29 8.87
CA ALA A 247 16.44 5.65 9.23
C ALA A 247 17.62 6.62 9.31
N LYS A 248 18.84 6.16 9.61
CA LYS A 248 20.05 6.98 9.54
C LYS A 248 20.44 7.33 8.10
N ILE A 249 20.11 6.50 7.14
CA ILE A 249 20.38 6.72 5.70
C ILE A 249 19.33 7.64 5.11
N ALA A 250 18.05 7.32 5.32
CA ALA A 250 16.93 8.06 4.75
C ALA A 250 15.75 8.15 5.75
N PRO A 251 15.80 9.11 6.69
CA PRO A 251 14.81 9.21 7.77
C PRO A 251 13.38 9.50 7.28
N ASN A 252 13.25 10.13 6.11
CA ASN A 252 11.96 10.49 5.51
C ASN A 252 11.52 9.50 4.42
N HIS A 253 12.18 8.35 4.27
CA HIS A 253 11.77 7.34 3.31
C HIS A 253 10.46 6.69 3.77
N PRO A 254 9.40 6.66 2.94
CA PRO A 254 8.07 6.19 3.36
C PRO A 254 8.10 4.79 3.99
N GLU A 255 8.79 3.83 3.37
CA GLU A 255 8.88 2.45 3.86
C GLU A 255 9.61 2.36 5.21
N VAL A 256 10.61 3.21 5.45
CA VAL A 256 11.32 3.29 6.74
C VAL A 256 10.39 3.82 7.82
N ILE A 257 9.59 4.86 7.50
CA ILE A 257 8.57 5.40 8.41
C ILE A 257 7.53 4.31 8.73
N ASP A 258 6.97 3.67 7.70
CA ASP A 258 5.92 2.66 7.84
C ASP A 258 6.38 1.49 8.72
N LEU A 259 7.58 0.96 8.47
CA LEU A 259 8.15 -0.13 9.28
C LEU A 259 8.48 0.31 10.70
N THR A 260 9.01 1.53 10.88
CA THR A 260 9.28 2.06 12.23
C THR A 260 7.99 2.14 13.04
N VAL A 261 6.94 2.69 12.45
CA VAL A 261 5.62 2.83 13.09
C VAL A 261 5.00 1.47 13.39
N LEU A 262 5.04 0.55 12.43
CA LEU A 262 4.51 -0.81 12.60
C LEU A 262 5.19 -1.51 13.79
N LEU A 263 6.50 -1.65 13.73
CA LEU A 263 7.29 -2.38 14.74
C LEU A 263 7.24 -1.73 16.13
N ALA A 264 7.27 -0.40 16.19
CA ALA A 264 7.11 0.33 17.44
C ALA A 264 5.71 0.15 18.04
N SER A 265 4.65 0.15 17.21
CA SER A 265 3.28 -0.12 17.65
C SER A 265 3.12 -1.55 18.19
N GLU A 266 3.70 -2.54 17.53
CA GLU A 266 3.67 -3.93 18.00
C GLU A 266 4.38 -4.11 19.34
N LYS A 267 5.47 -3.40 19.53
CA LYS A 267 6.21 -3.37 20.80
C LYS A 267 5.51 -2.55 21.89
N GLY A 268 4.54 -1.69 21.54
CA GLY A 268 3.93 -0.72 22.45
C GLY A 268 4.82 0.48 22.75
N ASP A 269 5.82 0.75 21.93
CA ASP A 269 6.67 1.94 22.03
C ASP A 269 6.01 3.16 21.38
N TRP A 270 4.97 3.63 22.05
CA TRP A 270 4.12 4.73 21.58
C TRP A 270 4.86 6.04 21.42
N GLU A 271 5.91 6.25 22.21
CA GLU A 271 6.74 7.45 22.10
C GLU A 271 7.53 7.48 20.77
N THR A 272 8.05 6.34 20.32
CA THR A 272 8.69 6.21 19.01
C THR A 272 7.68 6.42 17.88
N VAL A 273 6.45 5.86 17.99
CA VAL A 273 5.38 6.11 17.02
C VAL A 273 5.10 7.62 16.90
N ARG A 274 4.88 8.28 18.04
CA ARG A 274 4.60 9.71 18.08
C ARG A 274 5.73 10.54 17.48
N LYS A 275 6.98 10.27 17.86
CA LYS A 275 8.15 10.99 17.34
C LYS A 275 8.35 10.83 15.84
N THR A 276 8.07 9.66 15.31
CA THR A 276 8.21 9.36 13.87
C THR A 276 7.21 10.14 13.02
N LEU A 277 6.01 10.38 13.55
CA LEU A 277 4.89 10.97 12.79
C LEU A 277 4.57 12.42 13.19
N VAL A 278 5.15 12.94 14.27
CA VAL A 278 4.93 14.34 14.69
C VAL A 278 5.33 15.32 13.57
N GLY A 279 4.49 16.32 13.33
CA GLY A 279 4.67 17.29 12.26
C GLY A 279 4.09 16.87 10.91
N GLN A 280 3.54 15.66 10.81
CA GLN A 280 2.85 15.17 9.60
C GLN A 280 1.31 15.15 9.76
N GLU A 281 0.78 15.60 10.89
CA GLU A 281 -0.61 15.47 11.28
C GLU A 281 -1.60 16.01 10.24
N ALA A 282 -1.23 17.13 9.58
CA ALA A 282 -2.08 17.77 8.57
C ALA A 282 -2.22 16.94 7.28
N THR A 283 -1.27 16.07 6.99
CA THR A 283 -1.23 15.25 5.77
C THR A 283 -1.52 13.77 6.03
N LEU A 284 -1.57 13.37 7.30
CA LEU A 284 -1.77 12.00 7.69
C LEU A 284 -3.25 11.59 7.52
N ASP A 285 -3.51 10.64 6.63
CA ASP A 285 -4.86 10.06 6.50
C ASP A 285 -5.20 9.29 7.80
N PRO A 286 -6.22 9.71 8.56
CA PRO A 286 -6.56 9.06 9.82
C PRO A 286 -7.03 7.61 9.66
N ARG A 287 -7.35 7.16 8.42
CA ARG A 287 -7.71 5.76 8.10
C ARG A 287 -6.49 4.91 7.78
N SER A 288 -5.35 5.51 7.49
CA SER A 288 -4.11 4.77 7.22
C SER A 288 -3.60 4.06 8.46
N ALA A 289 -2.77 3.04 8.29
CA ALA A 289 -2.11 2.36 9.40
C ALA A 289 -1.35 3.35 10.29
N ASN A 290 -0.57 4.25 9.68
CA ASN A 290 0.17 5.29 10.41
C ASN A 290 -0.76 6.25 11.14
N GLY A 291 -1.87 6.67 10.51
CA GLY A 291 -2.87 7.56 11.16
C GLY A 291 -3.51 6.91 12.38
N MET A 292 -3.89 5.64 12.28
CA MET A 292 -4.45 4.88 13.40
C MET A 292 -3.42 4.65 14.50
N SER A 293 -2.18 4.28 14.14
CA SER A 293 -1.09 4.10 15.11
C SER A 293 -0.74 5.40 15.82
N TYR A 294 -0.74 6.53 15.11
CA TYR A 294 -0.49 7.84 15.72
C TYR A 294 -1.60 8.23 16.69
N ALA A 295 -2.87 8.04 16.30
CA ALA A 295 -4.00 8.30 17.18
C ALA A 295 -3.97 7.39 18.43
N GLU A 296 -3.60 6.10 18.27
CA GLU A 296 -3.42 5.21 19.42
C GLU A 296 -2.25 5.66 20.30
N ALA A 297 -1.12 6.06 19.73
CA ALA A 297 0.01 6.59 20.48
C ALA A 297 -0.38 7.82 21.30
N LEU A 298 -1.16 8.75 20.73
CA LEU A 298 -1.68 9.89 21.46
C LEU A 298 -2.56 9.46 22.66
N LEU A 299 -3.44 8.47 22.47
CA LEU A 299 -4.27 7.95 23.54
C LEU A 299 -3.44 7.32 24.67
N ARG A 300 -2.46 6.48 24.31
CA ARG A 300 -1.59 5.79 25.28
C ARG A 300 -0.66 6.74 26.04
N LEU A 301 -0.29 7.86 25.42
CA LEU A 301 0.58 8.89 26.02
C LEU A 301 -0.19 9.98 26.77
N GLY A 302 -1.50 9.83 26.98
CA GLY A 302 -2.28 10.75 27.79
C GLY A 302 -2.79 11.98 27.03
N HIS A 303 -2.93 11.90 25.69
CA HIS A 303 -3.53 12.93 24.84
C HIS A 303 -4.90 12.48 24.27
N PRO A 304 -5.89 12.11 25.12
CA PRO A 304 -7.12 11.47 24.69
C PRO A 304 -8.02 12.37 23.84
N GLU A 305 -7.96 13.70 24.00
CA GLU A 305 -8.76 14.62 23.18
C GLU A 305 -8.31 14.64 21.73
N GLN A 306 -7.00 14.63 21.50
CA GLN A 306 -6.45 14.56 20.15
C GLN A 306 -6.75 13.21 19.50
N ALA A 307 -6.55 12.12 20.25
CA ALA A 307 -6.90 10.78 19.79
C ALA A 307 -8.38 10.66 19.43
N ARG A 308 -9.27 11.20 20.27
CA ARG A 308 -10.72 11.24 20.04
C ARG A 308 -11.06 11.93 18.72
N ALA A 309 -10.45 13.08 18.45
CA ALA A 309 -10.67 13.81 17.20
C ALA A 309 -10.26 13.00 15.98
N MET A 310 -9.07 12.37 15.99
CA MET A 310 -8.58 11.56 14.89
C MET A 310 -9.41 10.30 14.65
N PHE A 311 -9.77 9.56 15.71
CA PHE A 311 -10.62 8.38 15.57
C PHE A 311 -12.05 8.73 15.14
N ALA A 312 -12.59 9.88 15.57
CA ALA A 312 -13.89 10.36 15.10
C ALA A 312 -13.86 10.66 13.60
N GLN A 313 -12.79 11.31 13.11
CA GLN A 313 -12.60 11.56 11.68
C GLN A 313 -12.41 10.25 10.91
N ALA A 314 -11.61 9.30 11.42
CA ALA A 314 -11.43 7.99 10.80
C ALA A 314 -12.77 7.25 10.67
N LEU A 315 -13.59 7.26 11.72
CA LEU A 315 -14.89 6.60 11.72
C LEU A 315 -15.91 7.33 10.82
N LEU A 316 -15.85 8.66 10.71
CA LEU A 316 -16.67 9.42 9.78
C LEU A 316 -16.37 9.03 8.32
N LEU A 317 -15.09 8.85 7.99
CA LEU A 317 -14.63 8.48 6.65
C LEU A 317 -14.77 6.97 6.36
N SER A 318 -14.85 6.12 7.37
CA SER A 318 -15.03 4.67 7.30
C SER A 318 -15.96 4.19 8.40
N PRO A 319 -17.29 4.37 8.24
CA PRO A 319 -18.27 4.19 9.32
C PRO A 319 -18.35 2.76 9.86
N GLN A 320 -17.89 1.77 9.09
CA GLN A 320 -17.93 0.35 9.47
C GLN A 320 -16.59 -0.16 10.03
N ASN A 321 -15.57 0.70 10.19
CA ASN A 321 -14.28 0.26 10.73
C ASN A 321 -14.42 -0.06 12.25
N PRO A 322 -14.31 -1.34 12.66
CA PRO A 322 -14.52 -1.74 14.04
C PRO A 322 -13.39 -1.26 14.95
N TYR A 323 -12.16 -1.17 14.44
CA TYR A 323 -11.02 -0.69 15.22
C TYR A 323 -11.15 0.80 15.54
N SER A 324 -11.44 1.65 14.55
CA SER A 324 -11.66 3.08 14.78
C SER A 324 -12.82 3.33 15.75
N ARG A 325 -13.90 2.53 15.67
CA ARG A 325 -15.03 2.59 16.59
C ARG A 325 -14.63 2.23 18.02
N LEU A 326 -13.88 1.14 18.20
CA LEU A 326 -13.38 0.70 19.49
C LEU A 326 -12.49 1.76 20.14
N MET A 327 -11.52 2.28 19.36
CA MET A 327 -10.55 3.26 19.86
C MET A 327 -11.18 4.62 20.12
N LEU A 328 -12.17 5.02 19.31
CA LEU A 328 -12.96 6.22 19.59
C LEU A 328 -13.69 6.11 20.93
N ALA A 329 -14.33 4.97 21.19
CA ALA A 329 -15.02 4.75 22.47
C ALA A 329 -14.04 4.75 23.64
N GLU A 330 -12.86 4.17 23.49
CA GLU A 330 -11.78 4.19 24.49
C GLU A 330 -11.31 5.63 24.77
N ALA A 331 -11.11 6.43 23.72
CA ALA A 331 -10.73 7.84 23.84
C ALA A 331 -11.84 8.68 24.49
N GLN A 332 -13.12 8.46 24.13
CA GLN A 332 -14.28 9.12 24.74
C GLN A 332 -14.37 8.79 26.24
N LEU A 333 -14.14 7.54 26.62
CA LEU A 333 -14.11 7.15 28.02
C LEU A 333 -12.96 7.83 28.78
N ALA A 334 -11.80 7.93 28.16
CA ALA A 334 -10.62 8.56 28.74
C ALA A 334 -10.79 10.07 28.98
N VAL A 335 -11.60 10.76 28.16
CA VAL A 335 -11.97 12.18 28.40
C VAL A 335 -13.16 12.36 29.34
N GLY A 336 -13.73 11.27 29.88
CA GLY A 336 -14.86 11.29 30.82
C GLY A 336 -16.25 11.28 30.16
N ASP A 337 -16.34 11.20 28.84
CA ASP A 337 -17.62 11.10 28.10
C ASP A 337 -18.12 9.65 28.03
N ALA A 338 -18.42 9.10 29.21
CA ALA A 338 -18.77 7.70 29.37
C ALA A 338 -20.05 7.29 28.62
N ARG A 339 -21.06 8.19 28.57
CA ARG A 339 -22.32 7.89 27.87
C ARG A 339 -22.13 7.78 26.37
N THR A 340 -21.34 8.66 25.80
CA THR A 340 -21.03 8.59 24.37
C THR A 340 -20.15 7.40 24.08
N ALA A 341 -19.16 7.08 24.92
CA ALA A 341 -18.32 5.89 24.79
C ALA A 341 -19.16 4.60 24.74
N LEU A 342 -20.15 4.47 25.65
CA LEU A 342 -21.05 3.32 25.66
C LEU A 342 -21.81 3.19 24.34
N ARG A 343 -22.44 4.26 23.87
CA ARG A 343 -23.16 4.26 22.58
C ARG A 343 -22.24 3.95 21.40
N THR A 344 -21.00 4.43 21.42
CA THR A 344 -20.04 4.22 20.34
C THR A 344 -19.59 2.76 20.27
N VAL A 345 -19.35 2.09 21.42
CA VAL A 345 -18.90 0.70 21.44
C VAL A 345 -20.06 -0.30 21.29
N GLN A 346 -21.28 0.11 21.55
CA GLN A 346 -22.47 -0.75 21.59
C GLN A 346 -22.62 -1.66 20.37
N PRO A 347 -22.47 -1.20 19.12
CA PRO A 347 -22.59 -2.10 17.95
C PRO A 347 -21.56 -3.23 17.94
N LEU A 348 -20.40 -3.05 18.59
CA LEU A 348 -19.37 -4.08 18.73
C LEU A 348 -19.67 -5.01 19.90
N SER A 349 -20.15 -4.46 21.03
CA SER A 349 -20.41 -5.23 22.25
C SER A 349 -21.71 -6.03 22.16
N ASP A 350 -22.72 -5.59 21.39
CA ASP A 350 -23.99 -6.30 21.25
C ASP A 350 -23.89 -7.53 20.36
N SER A 351 -22.94 -7.55 19.40
CA SER A 351 -22.73 -8.70 18.51
C SER A 351 -22.43 -9.98 19.28
N VAL A 352 -22.91 -11.11 18.77
CA VAL A 352 -22.52 -12.46 19.25
C VAL A 352 -21.04 -12.77 18.96
N LEU A 353 -20.44 -12.03 18.02
CA LEU A 353 -19.01 -12.08 17.69
C LEU A 353 -18.17 -11.09 18.52
N ALA A 354 -18.76 -10.44 19.54
CA ALA A 354 -18.06 -9.47 20.36
C ALA A 354 -16.74 -10.00 20.91
N GLY A 355 -15.66 -9.26 20.71
CA GLY A 355 -14.39 -9.54 21.37
C GLY A 355 -14.40 -9.10 22.84
N GLU A 356 -13.57 -9.73 23.67
CA GLU A 356 -13.45 -9.41 25.10
C GLU A 356 -13.18 -7.91 25.34
N ARG A 357 -12.27 -7.30 24.54
CA ARG A 357 -11.91 -5.88 24.66
C ARG A 357 -13.13 -4.95 24.43
N ALA A 358 -13.99 -5.26 23.47
CA ALA A 358 -15.17 -4.46 23.18
C ALA A 358 -16.20 -4.56 24.31
N LEU A 359 -16.42 -5.77 24.82
CA LEU A 359 -17.37 -6.00 25.92
C LEU A 359 -16.85 -5.43 27.24
N ASP A 360 -15.54 -5.55 27.55
CA ASP A 360 -14.93 -4.91 28.72
C ASP A 360 -15.06 -3.37 28.66
N LEU A 361 -14.77 -2.79 27.49
CA LEU A 361 -14.94 -1.34 27.30
C LEU A 361 -16.39 -0.90 27.51
N ALA A 362 -17.37 -1.68 27.03
CA ALA A 362 -18.79 -1.42 27.27
C ALA A 362 -19.13 -1.49 28.76
N VAL A 363 -18.61 -2.48 29.51
CA VAL A 363 -18.78 -2.59 30.96
C VAL A 363 -18.20 -1.37 31.67
N ARG A 364 -16.99 -0.95 31.37
CA ARG A 364 -16.33 0.22 31.95
C ARG A 364 -17.10 1.52 31.67
N ALA A 365 -17.52 1.69 30.40
CA ALA A 365 -18.30 2.86 30.00
C ALA A 365 -19.66 2.89 30.66
N ALA A 366 -20.37 1.75 30.74
CA ALA A 366 -21.68 1.67 31.42
C ALA A 366 -21.55 1.97 32.92
N LYS A 367 -20.53 1.43 33.61
CA LYS A 367 -20.25 1.74 35.03
C LYS A 367 -19.97 3.23 35.22
N ALA A 368 -19.10 3.81 34.38
CA ALA A 368 -18.75 5.24 34.51
C ALA A 368 -19.94 6.17 34.18
N ALA A 369 -20.87 5.74 33.33
CA ALA A 369 -22.10 6.46 33.00
C ALA A 369 -23.24 6.27 34.02
N ASN A 370 -23.06 5.38 35.00
CA ASN A 370 -24.14 4.89 35.89
C ASN A 370 -25.33 4.31 35.08
N ASP A 371 -25.03 3.60 33.98
CA ASP A 371 -26.05 3.02 33.13
C ASP A 371 -26.55 1.68 33.68
N PRO A 372 -27.88 1.42 33.67
CA PRO A 372 -28.45 0.19 34.24
C PRO A 372 -27.98 -1.08 33.55
N SER A 373 -27.47 -1.02 32.34
CA SER A 373 -26.92 -2.19 31.61
C SER A 373 -25.61 -2.71 32.17
N ALA A 374 -24.90 -1.96 33.01
CA ALA A 374 -23.59 -2.30 33.54
C ALA A 374 -23.52 -3.70 34.19
N GLY A 375 -24.54 -4.08 34.95
CA GLY A 375 -24.63 -5.39 35.61
C GLY A 375 -24.80 -6.54 34.61
N ALA A 376 -25.66 -6.36 33.61
CA ALA A 376 -25.91 -7.36 32.57
C ALA A 376 -24.69 -7.57 31.67
N LEU A 377 -24.03 -6.46 31.27
CA LEU A 377 -22.78 -6.52 30.45
C LEU A 377 -21.67 -7.24 31.23
N LEU A 378 -21.49 -6.95 32.52
CA LEU A 378 -20.51 -7.63 33.35
C LEU A 378 -20.81 -9.13 33.50
N ALA A 379 -22.07 -9.49 33.74
CA ALA A 379 -22.51 -10.86 33.86
C ALA A 379 -22.25 -11.63 32.56
N ARG A 380 -22.52 -10.98 31.39
CA ARG A 380 -22.20 -11.56 30.08
C ARG A 380 -20.70 -11.76 29.88
N LEU A 381 -19.86 -10.77 30.19
CA LEU A 381 -18.40 -10.86 30.07
C LEU A 381 -17.82 -12.01 30.89
N GLN A 382 -18.38 -12.26 32.08
CA GLN A 382 -17.92 -13.30 32.98
C GLN A 382 -18.53 -14.69 32.68
N SER A 383 -19.52 -14.78 31.80
CA SER A 383 -20.25 -16.01 31.55
C SER A 383 -19.41 -17.06 30.80
N PRO A 384 -19.54 -18.36 31.14
CA PRO A 384 -18.95 -19.43 30.37
C PRO A 384 -19.43 -19.46 28.90
N ALA A 385 -20.69 -19.08 28.67
CA ALA A 385 -21.28 -19.02 27.34
C ALA A 385 -20.58 -17.99 26.44
N PHE A 386 -20.23 -16.81 26.97
CA PHE A 386 -19.46 -15.80 26.24
C PHE A 386 -18.07 -16.34 25.85
N LYS A 387 -17.38 -16.96 26.80
CA LYS A 387 -16.05 -17.55 26.53
C LYS A 387 -16.10 -18.64 25.45
N ALA A 388 -17.10 -19.50 25.46
CA ALA A 388 -17.31 -20.50 24.44
C ALA A 388 -17.61 -19.87 23.07
N SER A 389 -18.49 -18.86 22.99
CA SER A 389 -18.79 -18.12 21.77
C SER A 389 -17.57 -17.41 21.24
N GLN A 390 -16.74 -16.83 22.10
CA GLN A 390 -15.49 -16.16 21.70
C GLN A 390 -14.47 -17.14 21.11
N GLN A 391 -14.34 -18.36 21.66
CA GLN A 391 -13.49 -19.40 21.08
C GLN A 391 -13.95 -19.78 19.68
N LEU A 392 -15.25 -19.95 19.48
CA LEU A 392 -15.83 -20.22 18.14
C LEU A 392 -15.63 -19.03 17.19
N ALA A 393 -15.83 -17.80 17.64
CA ALA A 393 -15.61 -16.61 16.85
C ALA A 393 -14.13 -16.50 16.41
N ASN A 394 -13.18 -16.74 17.31
CA ASN A 394 -11.76 -16.77 17.00
C ASN A 394 -11.38 -17.90 16.03
N ALA A 395 -11.96 -19.09 16.19
CA ALA A 395 -11.76 -20.21 15.26
C ALA A 395 -12.29 -19.88 13.86
N GLY A 396 -13.49 -19.29 13.78
CA GLY A 396 -14.08 -18.81 12.53
C GLY A 396 -13.23 -17.73 11.86
N GLN A 397 -12.72 -16.76 12.63
CA GLN A 397 -11.82 -15.72 12.13
C GLN A 397 -10.50 -16.32 11.61
N ALA A 398 -9.90 -17.25 12.33
CA ALA A 398 -8.69 -17.94 11.87
C ALA A 398 -8.95 -18.78 10.60
N ALA A 399 -10.11 -19.39 10.47
CA ALA A 399 -10.54 -20.11 9.27
C ALA A 399 -10.72 -19.14 8.09
N MET A 400 -11.29 -17.93 8.30
CA MET A 400 -11.39 -16.90 7.27
C MET A 400 -10.02 -16.49 6.71
N VAL A 401 -9.03 -16.30 7.59
CA VAL A 401 -7.65 -15.97 7.17
C VAL A 401 -7.05 -17.09 6.31
N ARG A 402 -7.31 -18.35 6.64
CA ARG A 402 -6.86 -19.51 5.85
C ARG A 402 -7.73 -19.80 4.63
N GLN A 403 -8.82 -19.04 4.44
CA GLN A 403 -9.85 -19.27 3.40
C GLN A 403 -10.51 -20.66 3.48
N ASP A 404 -10.56 -21.21 4.68
CA ASP A 404 -11.27 -22.48 4.98
C ASP A 404 -12.75 -22.17 5.24
N TRP A 405 -13.47 -21.95 4.15
CA TRP A 405 -14.84 -21.48 4.19
C TRP A 405 -15.82 -22.46 4.87
N PRO A 406 -15.71 -23.80 4.68
CA PRO A 406 -16.51 -24.74 5.45
C PRO A 406 -16.29 -24.63 6.96
N ALA A 407 -15.03 -24.45 7.42
CA ALA A 407 -14.73 -24.27 8.83
C ALA A 407 -15.28 -22.94 9.39
N VAL A 408 -15.33 -21.87 8.57
CA VAL A 408 -15.99 -20.62 8.94
C VAL A 408 -17.48 -20.85 9.23
N LEU A 409 -18.21 -21.51 8.32
CA LEU A 409 -19.63 -21.81 8.48
C LEU A 409 -19.88 -22.69 9.72
N ALA A 410 -19.04 -23.72 9.91
CA ALA A 410 -19.15 -24.63 11.07
C ALA A 410 -18.93 -23.87 12.39
N ALA A 411 -17.92 -22.99 12.47
CA ALA A 411 -17.60 -22.27 13.69
C ALA A 411 -18.69 -21.24 14.03
N PHE A 412 -19.06 -20.35 13.07
CA PHE A 412 -20.05 -19.30 13.34
C PHE A 412 -21.46 -19.88 13.54
N GLY A 413 -21.82 -20.96 12.84
CA GLY A 413 -23.13 -21.62 12.98
C GLY A 413 -23.35 -22.27 14.35
N GLN A 414 -22.29 -22.53 15.13
CA GLN A 414 -22.39 -23.04 16.50
C GLN A 414 -22.56 -21.92 17.55
N ILE A 415 -22.38 -20.65 17.18
CA ILE A 415 -22.52 -19.54 18.12
C ILE A 415 -24.03 -19.28 18.35
N PRO A 416 -24.52 -19.39 19.59
CA PRO A 416 -25.93 -19.13 19.89
C PRO A 416 -26.32 -17.70 19.50
N GLY A 417 -27.45 -17.55 18.80
CA GLY A 417 -27.98 -16.26 18.37
C GLY A 417 -27.37 -15.70 17.09
N HIS A 418 -26.48 -16.44 16.41
CA HIS A 418 -25.87 -16.00 15.14
C HIS A 418 -26.92 -15.68 14.08
N GLU A 419 -28.08 -16.31 14.09
CA GLU A 419 -29.19 -16.11 13.17
C GLU A 419 -29.87 -14.75 13.32
N ASN A 420 -29.61 -14.04 14.41
CA ASN A 420 -30.08 -12.68 14.70
C ASN A 420 -28.97 -11.65 14.81
N ASP A 421 -27.78 -11.99 14.33
CA ASP A 421 -26.62 -11.11 14.29
C ASP A 421 -26.20 -10.79 12.86
N ALA A 422 -26.35 -9.53 12.47
CA ALA A 422 -26.09 -9.11 11.10
C ALA A 422 -24.62 -9.30 10.70
N GLU A 423 -23.67 -9.14 11.62
CA GLU A 423 -22.24 -9.31 11.35
C GLU A 423 -21.88 -10.80 11.16
N ALA A 424 -22.40 -11.68 12.02
CA ALA A 424 -22.22 -13.12 11.89
C ALA A 424 -22.80 -13.61 10.54
N LEU A 425 -24.03 -13.24 10.23
CA LEU A 425 -24.70 -13.61 8.99
C LEU A 425 -23.96 -13.08 7.76
N ARG A 426 -23.45 -11.85 7.79
CA ARG A 426 -22.66 -11.28 6.69
C ARG A 426 -21.39 -12.08 6.43
N ARG A 427 -20.66 -12.48 7.48
CA ARG A 427 -19.46 -13.32 7.35
C ARG A 427 -19.81 -14.74 6.86
N MET A 428 -20.92 -15.30 7.32
CA MET A 428 -21.42 -16.59 6.85
C MET A 428 -21.89 -16.51 5.38
N ALA A 429 -22.48 -15.39 4.96
CA ALA A 429 -22.83 -15.17 3.55
C ALA A 429 -21.60 -15.19 2.65
N LEU A 430 -20.52 -14.53 3.05
CA LEU A 430 -19.25 -14.59 2.32
C LEU A 430 -18.70 -16.01 2.26
N ALA A 431 -18.69 -16.74 3.37
CA ALA A 431 -18.17 -18.10 3.43
C ALA A 431 -18.98 -19.05 2.56
N ALA A 432 -20.31 -18.94 2.58
CA ALA A 432 -21.22 -19.73 1.73
C ALA A 432 -21.00 -19.43 0.24
N LEU A 433 -20.85 -18.13 -0.10
CA LEU A 433 -20.57 -17.71 -1.48
C LEU A 433 -19.24 -18.30 -1.99
N ARG A 434 -18.20 -18.22 -1.21
CA ARG A 434 -16.86 -18.78 -1.53
C ARG A 434 -16.83 -20.32 -1.55
N SER A 435 -17.80 -20.96 -0.87
CA SER A 435 -18.02 -22.41 -0.94
C SER A 435 -18.91 -22.84 -2.10
N GLY A 436 -19.34 -21.93 -2.99
CA GLY A 436 -20.23 -22.21 -4.10
C GLY A 436 -21.70 -22.45 -3.70
N GLN A 437 -22.09 -22.13 -2.46
CA GLN A 437 -23.45 -22.34 -1.92
C GLN A 437 -24.28 -21.06 -2.10
N ALA A 438 -24.58 -20.69 -3.36
CA ALA A 438 -25.18 -19.41 -3.69
C ALA A 438 -26.55 -19.15 -3.03
N ASP A 439 -27.41 -20.16 -2.90
CA ASP A 439 -28.72 -20.03 -2.25
C ASP A 439 -28.59 -19.75 -0.75
N VAL A 440 -27.66 -20.45 -0.09
CA VAL A 440 -27.36 -20.26 1.34
C VAL A 440 -26.76 -18.88 1.57
N ALA A 441 -25.83 -18.47 0.70
CA ALA A 441 -25.21 -17.14 0.74
C ALA A 441 -26.26 -16.03 0.62
N LEU A 442 -27.22 -16.18 -0.31
CA LEU A 442 -28.30 -15.23 -0.51
C LEU A 442 -29.19 -15.12 0.74
N SER A 443 -29.58 -16.27 1.32
CA SER A 443 -30.39 -16.29 2.54
C SER A 443 -29.72 -15.57 3.70
N TYR A 444 -28.43 -15.84 3.93
CA TYR A 444 -27.67 -15.16 4.99
C TYR A 444 -27.50 -13.66 4.71
N ALA A 445 -27.19 -13.27 3.45
CA ALA A 445 -26.99 -11.88 3.10
C ALA A 445 -28.30 -11.07 3.21
N ASP A 446 -29.41 -11.60 2.76
CA ASP A 446 -30.72 -10.95 2.86
C ASP A 446 -31.16 -10.83 4.33
N ARG A 447 -30.93 -11.87 5.13
CA ARG A 447 -31.23 -11.79 6.56
C ARG A 447 -30.36 -10.78 7.29
N ALA A 448 -29.06 -10.68 6.96
CA ALA A 448 -28.18 -9.65 7.50
C ALA A 448 -28.64 -8.24 7.12
N LEU A 449 -29.12 -8.08 5.88
CA LEU A 449 -29.67 -6.82 5.39
C LEU A 449 -30.97 -6.44 6.11
N ASP A 450 -31.87 -7.39 6.36
CA ASP A 450 -33.12 -7.17 7.12
C ASP A 450 -32.83 -6.68 8.54
N LEU A 451 -31.82 -7.26 9.20
CA LEU A 451 -31.43 -6.86 10.55
C LEU A 451 -30.76 -5.48 10.60
N ALA A 452 -30.04 -5.09 9.55
CA ALA A 452 -29.33 -3.81 9.51
C ALA A 452 -29.38 -3.19 8.09
N PRO A 453 -30.54 -2.65 7.67
CA PRO A 453 -30.78 -2.21 6.28
C PRO A 453 -30.01 -0.97 5.84
N ARG A 454 -29.40 -0.24 6.76
CA ARG A 454 -28.56 0.94 6.51
C ARG A 454 -27.08 0.68 6.73
N ASN A 455 -26.68 -0.57 6.82
CA ASN A 455 -25.27 -0.92 6.94
C ASN A 455 -24.70 -1.11 5.51
N ALA A 456 -23.65 -0.32 5.17
CA ALA A 456 -23.03 -0.35 3.85
C ALA A 456 -22.46 -1.73 3.49
N ASP A 457 -21.85 -2.45 4.46
CA ASP A 457 -21.29 -3.77 4.24
C ASP A 457 -22.36 -4.84 4.01
N ASN A 458 -23.51 -4.74 4.67
CA ASN A 458 -24.64 -5.67 4.45
C ASN A 458 -25.27 -5.43 3.07
N LEU A 459 -25.47 -4.17 2.69
CA LEU A 459 -25.93 -3.81 1.33
C LEU A 459 -24.96 -4.31 0.27
N HIS A 460 -23.66 -4.11 0.49
CA HIS A 460 -22.61 -4.60 -0.40
C HIS A 460 -22.61 -6.12 -0.50
N MET A 461 -22.69 -6.83 0.64
CA MET A 461 -22.72 -8.31 0.64
C MET A 461 -23.95 -8.86 -0.09
N ALA A 462 -25.13 -8.31 0.15
CA ALA A 462 -26.35 -8.72 -0.53
C ALA A 462 -26.28 -8.44 -2.05
N ALA A 463 -25.62 -7.36 -2.46
CA ALA A 463 -25.35 -7.07 -3.86
C ALA A 463 -24.29 -8.01 -4.46
N LEU A 464 -23.19 -8.26 -3.71
CA LEU A 464 -22.08 -9.11 -4.17
C LEU A 464 -22.54 -10.55 -4.42
N VAL A 465 -23.35 -11.11 -3.52
CA VAL A 465 -23.90 -12.46 -3.70
C VAL A 465 -24.72 -12.53 -4.99
N ARG A 466 -25.55 -11.52 -5.27
CA ARG A 466 -26.35 -11.46 -6.52
C ARG A 466 -25.46 -11.28 -7.75
N LEU A 467 -24.45 -10.45 -7.67
CA LEU A 467 -23.49 -10.21 -8.76
C LEU A 467 -22.75 -11.50 -9.14
N GLU A 468 -22.21 -12.22 -8.16
CA GLU A 468 -21.41 -13.42 -8.42
C GLU A 468 -22.27 -14.64 -8.78
N SER A 469 -23.54 -14.68 -8.32
CA SER A 469 -24.49 -15.74 -8.69
C SER A 469 -25.30 -15.45 -9.95
N GLY A 470 -25.15 -14.26 -10.56
CA GLY A 470 -25.88 -13.86 -11.76
C GLY A 470 -27.38 -13.64 -11.54
N ARG A 471 -27.80 -13.32 -10.31
CA ARG A 471 -29.21 -13.19 -9.93
C ARG A 471 -29.63 -11.73 -9.74
N ASP A 472 -30.90 -11.45 -9.99
CA ASP A 472 -31.58 -10.20 -9.61
C ASP A 472 -30.75 -8.92 -9.88
N ARG A 473 -30.37 -8.76 -11.16
CA ARG A 473 -29.48 -7.67 -11.59
C ARG A 473 -29.95 -6.29 -11.12
N ASP A 474 -31.25 -6.01 -11.22
CA ASP A 474 -31.79 -4.71 -10.85
C ASP A 474 -31.70 -4.46 -9.36
N GLN A 475 -31.96 -5.46 -8.54
CA GLN A 475 -31.81 -5.37 -7.10
C GLN A 475 -30.32 -5.26 -6.73
N MET A 476 -29.45 -6.05 -7.36
CA MET A 476 -28.01 -5.98 -7.18
C MET A 476 -27.48 -4.56 -7.41
N LEU A 477 -27.85 -3.91 -8.53
CA LEU A 477 -27.42 -2.55 -8.84
C LEU A 477 -27.96 -1.51 -7.84
N ARG A 478 -29.24 -1.65 -7.40
CA ARG A 478 -29.80 -0.77 -6.37
C ARG A 478 -29.04 -0.87 -5.06
N LEU A 479 -28.79 -2.09 -4.59
CA LEU A 479 -28.08 -2.36 -3.35
C LEU A 479 -26.63 -1.88 -3.40
N MET A 480 -25.92 -2.13 -4.52
CA MET A 480 -24.54 -1.70 -4.70
C MET A 480 -24.39 -0.17 -4.73
N LYS A 481 -25.32 0.54 -5.40
CA LYS A 481 -25.39 2.00 -5.38
C LYS A 481 -25.67 2.54 -3.99
N ALA A 482 -26.61 1.94 -3.26
CA ALA A 482 -26.93 2.34 -1.89
C ALA A 482 -25.72 2.13 -0.95
N ALA A 483 -25.00 1.01 -1.07
CA ALA A 483 -23.77 0.77 -0.32
C ALA A 483 -22.71 1.85 -0.61
N SER A 484 -22.49 2.18 -1.89
CA SER A 484 -21.53 3.21 -2.30
C SER A 484 -21.90 4.63 -1.83
N GLN A 485 -23.21 4.92 -1.67
CA GLN A 485 -23.67 6.19 -1.11
C GLN A 485 -23.42 6.30 0.40
N LEU A 486 -23.56 5.18 1.13
CA LEU A 486 -23.32 5.13 2.57
C LEU A 486 -21.85 5.11 2.95
N ASP A 487 -21.00 4.52 2.11
CA ASP A 487 -19.54 4.50 2.29
C ASP A 487 -18.82 4.83 0.97
N PRO A 488 -18.82 6.10 0.54
CA PRO A 488 -18.22 6.51 -0.74
C PRO A 488 -16.70 6.41 -0.77
N ALA A 489 -16.05 6.31 0.38
CA ALA A 489 -14.61 6.14 0.49
C ALA A 489 -14.15 4.68 0.31
N ASN A 490 -15.05 3.72 0.44
CA ASN A 490 -14.74 2.29 0.36
C ASN A 490 -14.35 1.88 -1.07
N ARG A 491 -13.07 1.56 -1.24
CA ARG A 491 -12.52 1.21 -2.57
C ARG A 491 -13.10 -0.10 -3.11
N VAL A 492 -13.41 -1.06 -2.23
CA VAL A 492 -13.95 -2.36 -2.62
C VAL A 492 -15.37 -2.18 -3.18
N ILE A 493 -16.23 -1.47 -2.45
CA ILE A 493 -17.60 -1.19 -2.90
C ILE A 493 -17.60 -0.45 -4.24
N ARG A 494 -16.70 0.54 -4.42
CA ARG A 494 -16.58 1.28 -5.67
C ARG A 494 -16.09 0.41 -6.84
N ALA A 495 -15.11 -0.45 -6.59
CA ALA A 495 -14.60 -1.37 -7.61
C ALA A 495 -15.69 -2.38 -8.04
N ASP A 496 -16.42 -2.93 -7.08
CA ASP A 496 -17.51 -3.86 -7.37
C ASP A 496 -18.71 -3.17 -8.06
N LEU A 497 -19.02 -1.92 -7.73
CA LEU A 497 -20.00 -1.11 -8.45
C LEU A 497 -19.58 -0.91 -9.91
N ALA A 498 -18.32 -0.55 -10.17
CA ALA A 498 -17.81 -0.41 -11.52
C ALA A 498 -17.87 -1.75 -12.30
N ARG A 499 -17.50 -2.85 -11.67
CA ARG A 499 -17.62 -4.21 -12.23
C ARG A 499 -19.09 -4.55 -12.58
N ALA A 500 -20.00 -4.27 -11.66
CA ALA A 500 -21.43 -4.53 -11.84
C ALA A 500 -22.06 -3.71 -12.98
N MET A 501 -21.60 -2.46 -13.17
CA MET A 501 -22.05 -1.61 -14.28
C MET A 501 -21.53 -2.10 -15.62
N ASN A 502 -20.29 -2.61 -15.69
CA ASN A 502 -19.68 -3.11 -16.91
C ASN A 502 -20.12 -4.52 -17.30
N ALA A 503 -20.60 -5.34 -16.39
CA ALA A 503 -21.10 -6.70 -16.64
C ALA A 503 -22.40 -6.77 -17.45
N GLY A 504 -22.83 -5.68 -18.06
CA GLY A 504 -24.09 -5.56 -18.80
C GLY A 504 -24.01 -4.83 -20.12
N GLY A 505 -22.77 -4.65 -20.65
CA GLY A 505 -22.56 -4.15 -22.01
C GLY A 505 -22.30 -5.29 -22.99
#